data_e4d19dc933cd2ea59543adf55c752997
#
_entry.id   e4d19dc933cd2ea59543adf55c752997
#
_cell.length_a   1.000
_cell.length_b   1.000
_cell.length_c   1.000
_cell.angle_alpha   90.00
_cell.angle_beta   90.00
_cell.angle_gamma   90.00
#
_symmetry.space_group_name_H-M   'P 1'
#
loop_
_entity.id
_entity.type
_entity.pdbx_description
1 polymer ?
#
loop_
_entity_poly.entity_id
_entity_poly.type
_entity_poly.pdbx_seq_one_letter_code
_entity_poly.pdbx_strand_id
1 'polypeptide(L)'
;MNILMINSKRLMKYDLFSRLLTLIEERYQKKILRYHFWEDRQRSLLGHLLSRYAIMQQFHLNNDKIKLVENPYGKPHIKGYRAIHYNISHSGDWVVCAISQSVIGIDIQKFEGMKFGIVEHCFSKDERKYLFSLGKAQQLISFYDMWTLYQSYR
;
A
#
# COMPACT_ATOMS: atom_id res chain seq x y z
N MET A 1 -6.47 12.00 -9.97
CA MET A 1 -6.22 10.83 -9.11
C MET A 1 -6.26 9.58 -9.98
N ASN A 2 -5.25 8.73 -9.87
CA ASN A 2 -5.19 7.42 -10.52
C ASN A 2 -4.92 6.34 -9.48
N ILE A 3 -5.54 5.17 -9.66
CA ILE A 3 -5.30 3.99 -8.85
C ILE A 3 -4.83 2.88 -9.78
N LEU A 4 -3.70 2.28 -9.42
CA LEU A 4 -3.14 1.13 -10.11
C LEU A 4 -3.11 -0.06 -9.16
N MET A 5 -3.29 -1.26 -9.71
CA MET A 5 -3.21 -2.48 -8.93
C MET A 5 -2.52 -3.59 -9.73
N ILE A 6 -1.84 -4.46 -9.00
CA ILE A 6 -1.18 -5.62 -9.57
C ILE A 6 -1.43 -6.85 -8.70
N ASN A 7 -1.70 -7.99 -9.36
CA ASN A 7 -1.81 -9.27 -8.67
C ASN A 7 -0.43 -9.93 -8.54
N SER A 8 -0.04 -10.26 -7.32
CA SER A 8 1.25 -10.84 -6.95
C SER A 8 1.21 -12.36 -6.68
N LYS A 9 0.08 -13.01 -6.99
CA LYS A 9 -0.11 -14.45 -6.72
C LYS A 9 0.94 -15.32 -7.39
N ARG A 10 1.31 -14.99 -8.64
CA ARG A 10 2.39 -15.71 -9.34
C ARG A 10 3.74 -15.20 -8.85
N LEU A 11 4.52 -16.10 -8.26
CA LEU A 11 5.85 -15.77 -7.78
C LEU A 11 6.81 -15.50 -8.95
N MET A 12 7.61 -14.45 -8.82
CA MET A 12 8.66 -14.13 -9.77
C MET A 12 9.80 -15.14 -9.68
N LYS A 13 10.41 -15.45 -10.82
CA LYS A 13 11.71 -16.13 -10.84
C LYS A 13 12.77 -15.18 -10.26
N TYR A 14 13.76 -15.77 -9.60
CA TYR A 14 14.84 -15.03 -8.94
C TYR A 14 15.55 -14.03 -9.88
N ASP A 15 15.87 -14.45 -11.11
CA ASP A 15 16.56 -13.57 -12.08
C ASP A 15 15.75 -12.33 -12.43
N LEU A 16 14.44 -12.49 -12.63
CA LEU A 16 13.55 -11.34 -12.87
C LEU A 16 13.48 -10.43 -11.65
N PHE A 17 13.30 -11.02 -10.46
CA PHE A 17 13.27 -10.26 -9.20
C PHE A 17 14.55 -9.46 -9.01
N SER A 18 15.72 -10.07 -9.19
CA SER A 18 17.03 -9.42 -9.02
C SER A 18 17.22 -8.26 -9.99
N ARG A 19 16.81 -8.42 -11.24
CA ARG A 19 16.87 -7.35 -12.25
C ARG A 19 15.93 -6.20 -11.91
N LEU A 20 14.70 -6.48 -11.49
CA LEU A 20 13.74 -5.45 -11.11
C LEU A 20 14.15 -4.72 -9.81
N LEU A 21 14.80 -5.41 -8.90
CA LEU A 21 15.30 -4.84 -7.64
C LEU A 21 16.32 -3.71 -7.89
N THR A 22 17.11 -3.78 -8.95
CA THR A 22 18.07 -2.71 -9.29
C THR A 22 17.43 -1.40 -9.76
N LEU A 23 16.14 -1.41 -10.04
CA LEU A 23 15.40 -0.21 -10.49
C LEU A 23 14.99 0.73 -9.34
N ILE A 24 15.17 0.30 -8.10
CA ILE A 24 14.86 1.09 -6.90
C ILE A 24 16.12 1.41 -6.10
N GLU A 25 16.03 2.37 -5.18
CA GLU A 25 17.18 2.82 -4.37
C GLU A 25 17.71 1.70 -3.46
N GLU A 26 19.02 1.66 -3.27
CA GLU A 26 19.74 0.63 -2.50
C GLU A 26 19.18 0.43 -1.08
N ARG A 27 18.76 1.51 -0.41
CA ARG A 27 18.16 1.43 0.93
C ARG A 27 16.88 0.58 0.95
N TYR A 28 16.05 0.68 -0.10
CA TYR A 28 14.84 -0.14 -0.22
C TYR A 28 15.16 -1.55 -0.66
N GLN A 29 16.17 -1.75 -1.51
CA GLN A 29 16.68 -3.09 -1.84
C GLN A 29 17.09 -3.83 -0.58
N LYS A 30 17.90 -3.20 0.28
CA LYS A 30 18.35 -3.77 1.56
C LYS A 30 17.16 -4.10 2.48
N LYS A 31 16.15 -3.21 2.55
CA LYS A 31 14.93 -3.45 3.35
C LYS A 31 14.16 -4.65 2.83
N ILE A 32 13.95 -4.74 1.53
CA ILE A 32 13.21 -5.84 0.88
C ILE A 32 13.91 -7.18 1.10
N LEU A 33 15.23 -7.23 0.97
CA LEU A 33 15.99 -8.45 1.16
C LEU A 33 15.99 -8.99 2.60
N ARG A 34 15.61 -8.17 3.58
CA ARG A 34 15.47 -8.59 4.99
C ARG A 34 14.16 -9.32 5.29
N TYR A 35 13.13 -9.22 4.44
CA TYR A 35 11.91 -9.98 4.65
C TYR A 35 12.20 -11.47 4.63
N HIS A 36 11.57 -12.22 5.53
CA HIS A 36 11.76 -13.67 5.63
C HIS A 36 11.12 -14.40 4.46
N PHE A 37 9.85 -14.07 4.17
CA PHE A 37 9.08 -14.73 3.12
C PHE A 37 9.30 -14.10 1.75
N TRP A 38 9.36 -14.96 0.72
CA TRP A 38 9.54 -14.50 -0.66
C TRP A 38 8.37 -13.63 -1.15
N GLU A 39 7.17 -13.98 -0.74
CA GLU A 39 5.95 -13.25 -1.07
C GLU A 39 6.00 -11.81 -0.56
N ASP A 40 6.55 -11.58 0.63
CA ASP A 40 6.70 -10.24 1.21
C ASP A 40 7.75 -9.43 0.46
N ARG A 41 8.86 -10.07 0.07
CA ARG A 41 9.87 -9.45 -0.80
C ARG A 41 9.26 -9.00 -2.11
N GLN A 42 8.49 -9.90 -2.76
CA GLN A 42 7.85 -9.63 -4.02
C GLN A 42 6.80 -8.52 -3.90
N ARG A 43 5.90 -8.57 -2.92
CA ARG A 43 4.89 -7.52 -2.71
C ARG A 43 5.52 -6.16 -2.46
N SER A 44 6.55 -6.10 -1.63
CA SER A 44 7.26 -4.85 -1.35
C SER A 44 7.94 -4.30 -2.60
N LEU A 45 8.64 -5.15 -3.38
CA LEU A 45 9.24 -4.73 -4.66
C LEU A 45 8.18 -4.21 -5.64
N LEU A 46 7.07 -4.96 -5.80
CA LEU A 46 5.97 -4.55 -6.68
C LEU A 46 5.35 -3.23 -6.27
N GLY A 47 5.22 -2.95 -4.97
CA GLY A 47 4.75 -1.66 -4.47
C GLY A 47 5.65 -0.50 -4.91
N HIS A 48 6.96 -0.66 -4.76
CA HIS A 48 7.93 0.34 -5.22
C HIS A 48 7.90 0.52 -6.74
N LEU A 49 7.82 -0.55 -7.52
CA LEU A 49 7.77 -0.49 -8.97
C LEU A 49 6.46 0.14 -9.47
N LEU A 50 5.34 -0.23 -8.84
CA LEU A 50 4.02 0.29 -9.21
C LEU A 50 3.92 1.79 -8.96
N SER A 51 4.45 2.29 -7.83
CA SER A 51 4.48 3.71 -7.54
C SER A 51 5.37 4.48 -8.53
N ARG A 52 6.55 3.95 -8.85
CA ARG A 52 7.45 4.55 -9.86
C ARG A 52 6.80 4.60 -11.23
N TYR A 53 6.19 3.50 -11.66
CA TYR A 53 5.46 3.44 -12.91
C TYR A 53 4.32 4.48 -12.95
N ALA A 54 3.52 4.57 -11.88
CA ALA A 54 2.44 5.56 -11.78
C ALA A 54 2.96 7.00 -11.90
N ILE A 55 4.07 7.31 -11.20
CA ILE A 55 4.71 8.63 -11.25
C ILE A 55 5.22 8.93 -12.65
N MET A 56 5.91 7.99 -13.30
CA MET A 56 6.43 8.14 -14.65
C MET A 56 5.31 8.41 -15.66
N GLN A 57 4.22 7.65 -15.58
CA GLN A 57 3.08 7.78 -16.49
C GLN A 57 2.32 9.10 -16.30
N GLN A 58 2.06 9.49 -15.06
CA GLN A 58 1.20 10.65 -14.77
C GLN A 58 1.95 11.98 -14.84
N PHE A 59 3.23 11.99 -14.49
CA PHE A 59 4.03 13.23 -14.38
C PHE A 59 5.20 13.29 -15.37
N HIS A 60 5.32 12.31 -16.25
CA HIS A 60 6.36 12.24 -17.28
C HIS A 60 7.79 12.35 -16.74
N LEU A 61 8.01 11.82 -15.53
CA LEU A 61 9.32 11.77 -14.90
C LEU A 61 10.05 10.47 -15.26
N ASN A 62 11.33 10.57 -15.57
CA ASN A 62 12.17 9.38 -15.72
C ASN A 62 12.50 8.75 -14.38
N ASN A 63 12.74 7.43 -14.34
CA ASN A 63 13.00 6.69 -13.10
C ASN A 63 14.21 7.24 -12.30
N ASP A 64 15.25 7.71 -12.97
CA ASP A 64 16.45 8.30 -12.35
C ASP A 64 16.16 9.61 -11.59
N LYS A 65 15.09 10.32 -11.96
CA LYS A 65 14.61 11.55 -11.29
C LYS A 65 13.75 11.27 -10.07
N ILE A 66 13.22 10.06 -9.94
CA ILE A 66 12.40 9.67 -8.80
C ILE A 66 13.32 9.31 -7.63
N LYS A 67 13.62 10.29 -6.79
CA LYS A 67 14.37 10.10 -5.54
C LYS A 67 13.38 10.18 -4.38
N LEU A 68 13.18 9.05 -3.71
CA LEU A 68 12.29 8.99 -2.55
C LEU A 68 13.06 9.47 -1.31
N VAL A 69 12.40 10.22 -0.46
CA VAL A 69 12.88 10.62 0.87
C VAL A 69 11.74 10.44 1.87
N GLU A 70 12.05 10.16 3.11
CA GLU A 70 11.04 9.97 4.15
C GLU A 70 10.87 11.27 4.94
N ASN A 71 9.63 11.58 5.28
CA ASN A 71 9.33 12.65 6.22
C ASN A 71 9.65 12.19 7.67
N PRO A 72 9.58 13.06 8.69
CA PRO A 72 9.85 12.68 10.08
C PRO A 72 8.95 11.55 10.62
N TYR A 73 7.82 11.29 9.97
CA TYR A 73 6.88 10.20 10.31
C TYR A 73 7.11 8.93 9.50
N GLY A 74 8.18 8.86 8.69
CA GLY A 74 8.52 7.70 7.87
C GLY A 74 7.71 7.59 6.57
N LYS A 75 6.83 8.54 6.25
CA LYS A 75 6.08 8.51 4.99
C LYS A 75 6.96 8.95 3.83
N PRO A 76 7.13 8.12 2.78
CA PRO A 76 7.96 8.48 1.64
C PRO A 76 7.30 9.55 0.77
N HIS A 77 8.11 10.46 0.24
CA HIS A 77 7.72 11.45 -0.76
C HIS A 77 8.84 11.65 -1.78
N ILE A 78 8.54 12.28 -2.91
CA ILE A 78 9.50 12.47 -3.98
C ILE A 78 10.27 13.78 -3.73
N LYS A 79 11.60 13.68 -3.64
CA LYS A 79 12.48 14.84 -3.44
C LYS A 79 12.30 15.84 -4.60
N GLY A 80 11.98 17.09 -4.27
CA GLY A 80 11.79 18.17 -5.26
C GLY A 80 10.40 18.25 -5.89
N TYR A 81 9.49 17.30 -5.60
CA TYR A 81 8.15 17.26 -6.21
C TYR A 81 7.05 17.20 -5.14
N ARG A 82 6.86 18.31 -4.41
CA ARG A 82 5.92 18.39 -3.29
C ARG A 82 4.45 18.21 -3.66
N ALA A 83 4.11 18.46 -4.92
CA ALA A 83 2.74 18.31 -5.42
C ALA A 83 2.41 16.88 -5.90
N ILE A 84 3.36 15.93 -5.78
CA ILE A 84 3.11 14.53 -6.15
C ILE A 84 2.95 13.73 -4.86
N HIS A 85 1.74 13.26 -4.64
CA HIS A 85 1.38 12.41 -3.50
C HIS A 85 1.05 11.01 -3.99
N TYR A 86 1.56 10.01 -3.29
CA TYR A 86 1.21 8.61 -3.54
C TYR A 86 1.13 7.84 -2.25
N ASN A 87 0.39 6.76 -2.28
CA ASN A 87 0.30 5.83 -1.17
C ASN A 87 0.18 4.41 -1.71
N ILE A 88 0.71 3.44 -0.99
CA ILE A 88 0.76 2.03 -1.37
C ILE A 88 0.18 1.21 -0.24
N SER A 89 -0.66 0.24 -0.59
CA SER A 89 -1.09 -0.81 0.32
C SER A 89 -1.03 -2.17 -0.36
N HIS A 90 -0.93 -3.23 0.43
CA HIS A 90 -0.97 -4.60 -0.07
C HIS A 90 -1.62 -5.53 0.94
N SER A 91 -2.40 -6.49 0.46
CA SER A 91 -2.99 -7.54 1.27
C SER A 91 -3.30 -8.76 0.42
N GLY A 92 -3.05 -9.95 0.96
CA GLY A 92 -3.17 -11.19 0.20
C GLY A 92 -2.29 -11.15 -1.06
N ASP A 93 -2.92 -11.36 -2.21
CA ASP A 93 -2.24 -11.39 -3.50
C ASP A 93 -2.23 -10.04 -4.24
N TRP A 94 -2.67 -8.96 -3.61
CA TRP A 94 -2.83 -7.68 -4.27
C TRP A 94 -1.92 -6.60 -3.71
N VAL A 95 -1.38 -5.80 -4.61
CA VAL A 95 -0.66 -4.57 -4.31
C VAL A 95 -1.36 -3.44 -5.05
N VAL A 96 -1.65 -2.34 -4.36
CA VAL A 96 -2.33 -1.17 -4.90
C VAL A 96 -1.50 0.10 -4.66
N CYS A 97 -1.59 1.02 -5.59
CA CYS A 97 -0.97 2.35 -5.50
C CYS A 97 -1.98 3.40 -5.92
N ALA A 98 -2.20 4.40 -5.10
CA ALA A 98 -2.92 5.61 -5.45
C ALA A 98 -1.92 6.76 -5.66
N ILE A 99 -2.17 7.59 -6.69
CA ILE A 99 -1.35 8.77 -7.01
C ILE A 99 -2.23 9.97 -7.34
N SER A 100 -1.84 11.14 -6.83
CA SER A 100 -2.61 12.38 -6.97
C SER A 100 -1.72 13.61 -6.82
N GLN A 101 -2.24 14.77 -7.20
CA GLN A 101 -1.67 16.09 -6.86
C GLN A 101 -2.10 16.59 -5.47
N SER A 102 -3.06 15.94 -4.85
CA SER A 102 -3.50 16.21 -3.47
C SER A 102 -3.09 15.06 -2.56
N VAL A 103 -3.00 15.32 -1.26
CA VAL A 103 -2.74 14.28 -0.26
C VAL A 103 -3.74 13.14 -0.42
N ILE A 104 -3.23 11.91 -0.47
CA ILE A 104 -4.02 10.71 -0.71
C ILE A 104 -3.56 9.58 0.18
N GLY A 105 -4.51 8.76 0.61
CA GLY A 105 -4.31 7.46 1.23
C GLY A 105 -5.03 6.38 0.46
N ILE A 106 -4.53 5.16 0.53
CA ILE A 106 -5.19 3.96 0.02
C ILE A 106 -4.92 2.80 0.96
N ASP A 107 -5.91 1.97 1.17
CA ASP A 107 -5.72 0.69 1.83
C ASP A 107 -6.49 -0.42 1.10
N ILE A 108 -5.98 -1.63 1.19
CA ILE A 108 -6.61 -2.86 0.70
C ILE A 108 -6.48 -3.92 1.76
N GLN A 109 -7.55 -4.67 2.00
CA GLN A 109 -7.56 -5.76 2.96
C GLN A 109 -8.21 -7.01 2.35
N LYS A 110 -7.55 -8.15 2.54
CA LYS A 110 -8.15 -9.44 2.24
C LYS A 110 -9.19 -9.76 3.30
N PHE A 111 -10.39 -10.15 2.89
CA PHE A 111 -11.42 -10.63 3.80
C PHE A 111 -11.00 -11.98 4.39
N GLU A 112 -10.83 -12.02 5.72
CA GLU A 112 -10.50 -13.25 6.44
C GLU A 112 -11.55 -13.50 7.54
N GLY A 113 -11.64 -12.63 8.50
CA GLY A 113 -12.58 -12.65 9.59
C GLY A 113 -12.54 -11.33 10.32
N MET A 114 -13.60 -11.01 11.06
CA MET A 114 -13.64 -9.78 11.85
C MET A 114 -12.66 -9.91 13.03
N LYS A 115 -11.72 -8.96 13.12
CA LYS A 115 -10.71 -8.91 14.18
C LYS A 115 -11.24 -8.04 15.33
N PHE A 116 -11.81 -8.65 16.37
CA PHE A 116 -12.41 -7.93 17.50
C PHE A 116 -11.47 -6.95 18.17
N GLY A 117 -10.18 -7.26 18.31
CA GLY A 117 -9.19 -6.33 18.87
C GLY A 117 -9.08 -5.03 18.07
N ILE A 118 -9.23 -5.08 16.75
CA ILE A 118 -9.28 -3.85 15.91
C ILE A 118 -10.55 -3.05 16.24
N VAL A 119 -11.69 -3.72 16.32
CA VAL A 119 -12.97 -3.07 16.66
C VAL A 119 -12.88 -2.35 18.01
N GLU A 120 -12.29 -2.98 19.01
CA GLU A 120 -12.18 -2.40 20.35
C GLU A 120 -11.22 -1.22 20.43
N HIS A 121 -10.09 -1.27 19.71
CA HIS A 121 -9.05 -0.26 19.83
C HIS A 121 -9.14 0.89 18.81
N CYS A 122 -9.77 0.65 17.66
CA CYS A 122 -9.79 1.62 16.58
C CYS A 122 -11.14 2.28 16.36
N PHE A 123 -12.25 1.58 16.64
CA PHE A 123 -13.58 2.10 16.37
C PHE A 123 -14.16 2.83 17.57
N SER A 124 -14.84 3.95 17.32
CA SER A 124 -15.58 4.71 18.31
C SER A 124 -16.77 3.89 18.88
N LYS A 125 -17.35 4.36 19.96
CA LYS A 125 -18.54 3.70 20.56
C LYS A 125 -19.71 3.63 19.58
N ASP A 126 -19.93 4.68 18.80
CA ASP A 126 -21.04 4.74 17.84
C ASP A 126 -20.81 3.84 16.64
N GLU A 127 -19.57 3.77 16.11
CA GLU A 127 -19.19 2.84 15.05
C GLU A 127 -19.36 1.38 15.49
N ARG A 128 -18.95 1.04 16.71
CA ARG A 128 -19.17 -0.29 17.27
C ARG A 128 -20.66 -0.62 17.42
N LYS A 129 -21.44 0.33 17.95
CA LYS A 129 -22.90 0.16 18.07
C LYS A 129 -23.54 -0.07 16.72
N TYR A 130 -23.17 0.70 15.71
CA TYR A 130 -23.61 0.53 14.32
C TYR A 130 -23.22 -0.85 13.81
N LEU A 131 -21.93 -1.21 13.87
CA LEU A 131 -21.41 -2.48 13.38
C LEU A 131 -22.19 -3.68 13.97
N PHE A 132 -22.38 -3.69 15.28
CA PHE A 132 -23.06 -4.81 15.96
C PHE A 132 -24.59 -4.80 15.81
N SER A 133 -25.20 -3.73 15.30
CA SER A 133 -26.62 -3.70 14.92
C SER A 133 -26.91 -4.41 13.61
N LEU A 134 -25.89 -4.67 12.80
CA LEU A 134 -26.02 -5.28 11.46
C LEU A 134 -26.10 -6.82 11.56
N GLY A 135 -26.67 -7.45 10.56
CA GLY A 135 -26.60 -8.91 10.39
C GLY A 135 -25.18 -9.41 10.11
N LYS A 136 -24.84 -10.64 10.48
CA LYS A 136 -23.45 -11.18 10.44
C LYS A 136 -22.72 -10.96 9.10
N ALA A 137 -23.38 -11.19 7.98
CA ALA A 137 -22.76 -10.98 6.66
C ALA A 137 -22.41 -9.52 6.42
N GLN A 138 -23.33 -8.61 6.78
CA GLN A 138 -23.11 -7.17 6.62
C GLN A 138 -22.08 -6.63 7.62
N GLN A 139 -22.00 -7.22 8.81
CA GLN A 139 -20.96 -6.85 9.81
C GLN A 139 -19.55 -7.01 9.23
N LEU A 140 -19.26 -8.11 8.54
CA LEU A 140 -17.94 -8.35 7.98
C LEU A 140 -17.58 -7.31 6.91
N ILE A 141 -18.51 -7.02 6.01
CA ILE A 141 -18.31 -6.00 4.96
C ILE A 141 -18.07 -4.63 5.61
N SER A 142 -18.97 -4.20 6.49
CA SER A 142 -18.87 -2.89 7.16
C SER A 142 -17.62 -2.77 8.05
N PHE A 143 -17.17 -3.87 8.67
CA PHE A 143 -15.90 -3.89 9.40
C PHE A 143 -14.73 -3.55 8.47
N TYR A 144 -14.62 -4.18 7.31
CA TYR A 144 -13.54 -3.91 6.37
C TYR A 144 -13.65 -2.53 5.72
N ASP A 145 -14.86 -2.06 5.41
CA ASP A 145 -15.07 -0.70 4.90
C ASP A 145 -14.55 0.36 5.89
N MET A 146 -14.92 0.25 7.17
CA MET A 146 -14.45 1.18 8.21
C MET A 146 -12.95 1.01 8.46
N TRP A 147 -12.44 -0.21 8.51
CA TRP A 147 -11.03 -0.49 8.76
C TRP A 147 -10.11 0.05 7.66
N THR A 148 -10.44 -0.17 6.38
CA THR A 148 -9.66 0.33 5.25
C THR A 148 -9.68 1.86 5.18
N LEU A 149 -10.82 2.50 5.44
CA LEU A 149 -10.89 3.95 5.59
C LEU A 149 -9.96 4.45 6.70
N TYR A 150 -10.02 3.84 7.87
CA TYR A 150 -9.16 4.21 9.00
C TYR A 150 -7.67 4.07 8.67
N GLN A 151 -7.26 2.99 7.99
CA GLN A 151 -5.88 2.77 7.57
C GLN A 151 -5.43 3.77 6.49
N SER A 152 -6.30 4.14 5.56
CA SER A 152 -5.97 5.07 4.48
C SER A 152 -5.71 6.50 4.99
N TYR A 153 -6.21 6.87 6.17
CA TYR A 153 -5.95 8.18 6.82
C TYR A 153 -4.58 8.26 7.54
N ARG A 154 -3.92 7.14 7.77
CA ARG A 154 -2.59 7.09 8.41
C ARG A 154 -1.48 7.22 7.37
#